data_618c9f6e539ae101c8ce66d82ea55265
#
_entry.id   618c9f6e539ae101c8ce66d82ea55265
#
_cell.length_a   1.000
_cell.length_b   1.000
_cell.length_c   1.000
_cell.angle_alpha   90.00
_cell.angle_beta   90.00
_cell.angle_gamma   90.00
#
_symmetry.space_group_name_H-M   'P 1'
#
loop_
_entity.id
_entity.type
_entity.pdbx_description
1 polymer ?
#
loop_
_entity_poly.entity_id
_entity_poly.type
_entity_poly.pdbx_seq_one_letter_code
_entity_poly.pdbx_strand_id
1 'polypeptide(L)'
;MKRGCFFLIMSFAILQLAGCIFFSTSISFSEEIFWNKVDEGLFVGEFDSPLKSKINDSKVTIVKINPKFYSFRLLCASEHSRARITAKKWCEKHNLIAAINAGMYQADGIKNVGFMRNFSHLNNPRLNDSYKAILAFNPVDPAVPEIQIIDLRCQDFEKLRLKYHTLIQNIRMISCRQENVWSQQDKIWSMAVFGMDKNGDALFIFTEAPYSGHDFINILLSLPISILNAMYLEGGPEASLYFSLKGVEFEKVGIHKTGFEEGPYNAAAWPIPNVIGIIKKPR
;
A
#
# COMPACT_ATOMS: atom_id res chain seq x y z
N MET A 1 58.41 -76.71 -8.91
CA MET A 1 57.48 -76.31 -7.78
C MET A 1 58.17 -75.26 -6.98
N LYS A 2 57.77 -73.96 -7.11
CA LYS A 2 57.97 -72.86 -6.11
C LYS A 2 57.02 -71.73 -6.50
N ARG A 3 56.09 -71.50 -5.66
CA ARG A 3 55.08 -70.40 -5.76
C ARG A 3 55.72 -69.11 -5.29
N GLY A 4 55.74 -68.07 -6.12
CA GLY A 4 56.11 -66.74 -5.79
C GLY A 4 54.85 -65.93 -5.55
N CYS A 5 54.75 -65.31 -4.35
CA CYS A 5 53.67 -64.47 -3.90
C CYS A 5 53.99 -63.03 -4.29
N PHE A 6 53.17 -62.40 -5.13
CA PHE A 6 53.28 -60.97 -5.45
C PHE A 6 52.38 -60.20 -4.52
N PHE A 7 52.97 -59.31 -3.70
CA PHE A 7 52.26 -58.31 -2.91
C PHE A 7 51.99 -57.10 -3.78
N LEU A 8 50.73 -56.79 -3.99
CA LEU A 8 50.29 -55.58 -4.65
C LEU A 8 50.00 -54.53 -3.57
N ILE A 9 50.77 -53.43 -3.52
CA ILE A 9 50.56 -52.30 -2.65
C ILE A 9 49.57 -51.36 -3.35
N MET A 10 48.33 -51.24 -2.86
CA MET A 10 47.36 -50.26 -3.30
C MET A 10 47.58 -48.96 -2.48
N SER A 11 48.08 -47.93 -3.14
CA SER A 11 48.12 -46.57 -2.60
C SER A 11 46.72 -45.94 -2.71
N PHE A 12 46.08 -45.69 -1.61
CA PHE A 12 44.85 -44.87 -1.56
C PHE A 12 45.23 -43.37 -1.58
N ALA A 13 44.98 -42.73 -2.72
CA ALA A 13 45.02 -41.28 -2.82
C ALA A 13 43.65 -40.70 -2.31
N ILE A 14 43.66 -40.07 -1.17
CA ILE A 14 42.50 -39.33 -0.64
C ILE A 14 42.44 -37.98 -1.36
N LEU A 15 41.48 -37.83 -2.26
CA LEU A 15 41.18 -36.57 -2.92
C LEU A 15 40.22 -35.76 -2.01
N GLN A 16 40.77 -34.77 -1.29
CA GLN A 16 39.95 -33.82 -0.55
C GLN A 16 39.31 -32.85 -1.55
N LEU A 17 38.02 -33.02 -1.83
CA LEU A 17 37.20 -31.99 -2.48
C LEU A 17 36.85 -30.91 -1.44
N ALA A 18 37.56 -29.77 -1.46
CA ALA A 18 37.17 -28.57 -0.81
C ALA A 18 35.99 -27.97 -1.60
N GLY A 19 34.77 -28.23 -1.13
CA GLY A 19 33.55 -27.61 -1.65
C GLY A 19 33.49 -26.13 -1.19
N CYS A 20 33.91 -25.21 -2.06
CA CYS A 20 33.61 -23.80 -1.89
C CYS A 20 32.09 -23.60 -2.07
N ILE A 21 31.37 -23.46 -0.95
CA ILE A 21 29.99 -22.99 -0.96
C ILE A 21 30.05 -21.51 -1.26
N PHE A 22 29.89 -21.13 -2.53
CA PHE A 22 29.58 -19.75 -2.89
C PHE A 22 28.14 -19.45 -2.46
N PHE A 23 27.98 -18.78 -1.33
CA PHE A 23 26.74 -18.07 -1.04
C PHE A 23 26.63 -16.93 -2.05
N SER A 24 25.92 -17.17 -3.14
CA SER A 24 25.47 -16.09 -4.03
C SER A 24 24.43 -15.28 -3.27
N THR A 25 24.86 -14.24 -2.58
CA THR A 25 23.98 -13.13 -2.22
C THR A 25 23.67 -12.38 -3.51
N SER A 26 22.66 -12.84 -4.23
CA SER A 26 22.02 -12.03 -5.26
C SER A 26 21.30 -10.88 -4.59
N ILE A 27 22.04 -9.81 -4.26
CA ILE A 27 21.45 -8.50 -3.95
C ILE A 27 20.75 -8.11 -5.24
N SER A 28 19.43 -8.05 -5.19
CA SER A 28 18.61 -7.55 -6.28
C SER A 28 18.95 -6.08 -6.51
N PHE A 29 19.88 -5.80 -7.39
CA PHE A 29 20.36 -4.46 -7.76
C PHE A 29 19.29 -3.64 -8.48
N SER A 30 18.12 -4.24 -8.80
CA SER A 30 17.04 -3.59 -9.55
C SER A 30 15.98 -2.89 -8.69
N GLU A 31 15.85 -3.21 -7.41
CA GLU A 31 14.85 -2.58 -6.54
C GLU A 31 15.30 -1.20 -6.01
N GLU A 32 16.59 -0.94 -5.85
CA GLU A 32 17.10 0.32 -5.31
C GLU A 32 16.97 1.53 -6.26
N ILE A 33 16.84 1.31 -7.57
CA ILE A 33 16.83 2.41 -8.57
C ILE A 33 15.54 3.24 -8.52
N PHE A 34 14.42 2.67 -8.05
CA PHE A 34 13.11 3.32 -8.06
C PHE A 34 12.73 3.96 -6.73
N TRP A 35 13.44 3.64 -5.64
CA TRP A 35 13.11 4.10 -4.31
C TRP A 35 14.06 5.20 -3.81
N ASN A 36 13.52 6.39 -3.55
CA ASN A 36 14.22 7.44 -2.80
C ASN A 36 14.00 7.22 -1.31
N LYS A 37 15.05 6.87 -0.57
CA LYS A 37 15.02 6.76 0.89
C LYS A 37 14.98 8.15 1.51
N VAL A 38 13.83 8.55 2.05
CA VAL A 38 13.65 9.85 2.71
C VAL A 38 14.06 9.78 4.19
N ASP A 39 13.74 8.67 4.86
CA ASP A 39 14.12 8.43 6.25
C ASP A 39 14.25 6.92 6.51
N GLU A 40 14.67 6.54 7.71
CA GLU A 40 14.72 5.14 8.12
C GLU A 40 13.31 4.52 8.05
N GLY A 41 13.16 3.45 7.24
CA GLY A 41 11.88 2.79 7.01
C GLY A 41 10.85 3.60 6.22
N LEU A 42 11.25 4.68 5.51
CA LEU A 42 10.36 5.50 4.71
C LEU A 42 10.99 5.83 3.35
N PHE A 43 10.28 5.42 2.30
CA PHE A 43 10.73 5.58 0.92
C PHE A 43 9.62 6.16 0.06
N VAL A 44 10.02 6.94 -0.94
CA VAL A 44 9.13 7.44 -2.00
C VAL A 44 9.63 6.92 -3.33
N GLY A 45 8.74 6.39 -4.17
CA GLY A 45 9.06 5.93 -5.51
C GLY A 45 8.06 6.45 -6.52
N GLU A 46 8.54 6.73 -7.73
CA GLU A 46 7.72 6.98 -8.91
C GLU A 46 8.02 5.92 -9.97
N PHE A 47 7.01 5.19 -10.36
CA PHE A 47 7.11 4.05 -11.28
C PHE A 47 6.39 4.36 -12.58
N ASP A 48 7.06 4.12 -13.71
CA ASP A 48 6.40 4.17 -15.01
C ASP A 48 5.43 3.00 -15.15
N SER A 49 4.18 3.33 -15.49
CA SER A 49 3.18 2.29 -15.80
C SER A 49 3.55 1.59 -17.11
N PRO A 50 3.55 0.25 -17.16
CA PRO A 50 3.72 -0.51 -18.39
C PRO A 50 2.58 -0.29 -19.39
N LEU A 51 1.39 0.05 -18.91
CA LEU A 51 0.24 0.47 -19.71
C LEU A 51 0.19 1.99 -19.72
N LYS A 52 0.40 2.60 -20.90
CA LYS A 52 0.33 4.06 -21.02
C LYS A 52 -1.11 4.54 -21.04
N SER A 53 -1.41 5.52 -20.20
CA SER A 53 -2.66 6.28 -20.24
C SER A 53 -2.65 7.26 -21.39
N LYS A 54 -3.81 7.59 -21.94
CA LYS A 54 -3.96 8.67 -22.93
C LYS A 54 -3.89 10.06 -22.29
N ILE A 55 -3.94 10.15 -21.00
CA ILE A 55 -3.97 11.38 -20.21
C ILE A 55 -2.90 11.27 -19.14
N ASN A 56 -2.14 12.37 -18.93
CA ASN A 56 -1.09 12.47 -17.94
C ASN A 56 0.15 11.57 -18.21
N ASP A 57 1.11 11.61 -17.28
CA ASP A 57 2.46 11.04 -17.43
C ASP A 57 2.54 9.52 -17.27
N SER A 58 1.41 8.86 -16.95
CA SER A 58 1.34 7.42 -16.70
C SER A 58 2.23 6.92 -15.55
N LYS A 59 2.44 7.77 -14.54
CA LYS A 59 3.24 7.41 -13.37
C LYS A 59 2.37 6.92 -12.20
N VAL A 60 2.97 6.02 -11.41
CA VAL A 60 2.42 5.56 -10.12
C VAL A 60 3.35 6.05 -9.02
N THR A 61 2.84 6.92 -8.16
CA THR A 61 3.57 7.43 -6.98
C THR A 61 3.27 6.54 -5.79
N ILE A 62 4.31 6.10 -5.08
CA ILE A 62 4.18 5.19 -3.93
C ILE A 62 5.00 5.71 -2.76
N VAL A 63 4.39 5.80 -1.58
CA VAL A 63 5.08 5.96 -0.31
C VAL A 63 5.12 4.61 0.38
N LYS A 64 6.31 4.04 0.57
CA LYS A 64 6.54 2.78 1.28
C LYS A 64 6.92 3.08 2.72
N ILE A 65 6.18 2.48 3.67
CA ILE A 65 6.18 2.83 5.09
C ILE A 65 6.39 1.57 5.91
N ASN A 66 7.50 1.49 6.63
CA ASN A 66 7.74 0.38 7.54
C ASN A 66 7.07 0.64 8.89
N PRO A 67 6.11 -0.21 9.33
CA PRO A 67 5.35 0.00 10.55
C PRO A 67 6.18 -0.11 11.84
N LYS A 68 7.42 -0.61 11.76
CA LYS A 68 8.36 -0.61 12.89
C LYS A 68 8.75 0.81 13.30
N PHE A 69 8.88 1.73 12.32
CA PHE A 69 9.36 3.10 12.54
C PHE A 69 8.24 4.14 12.53
N TYR A 70 7.07 3.81 11.97
CA TYR A 70 5.94 4.74 11.78
C TYR A 70 4.65 4.17 12.37
N SER A 71 3.87 5.06 13.00
CA SER A 71 2.52 4.77 13.46
C SER A 71 1.50 5.34 12.48
N PHE A 72 0.40 4.62 12.32
CA PHE A 72 -0.72 5.02 11.46
C PHE A 72 -1.81 5.70 12.31
N ARG A 73 -2.45 6.70 11.72
CA ARG A 73 -3.57 7.41 12.34
C ARG A 73 -4.74 7.50 11.37
N LEU A 74 -5.91 7.14 11.83
CA LEU A 74 -7.15 7.49 11.17
C LEU A 74 -7.64 8.81 11.75
N LEU A 75 -7.89 9.80 10.89
CA LEU A 75 -8.49 11.05 11.27
C LEU A 75 -9.82 11.20 10.52
N CYS A 76 -10.90 11.41 11.27
CA CYS A 76 -12.25 11.55 10.74
C CYS A 76 -12.80 12.94 11.04
N ALA A 77 -13.39 13.59 10.04
CA ALA A 77 -14.09 14.87 10.26
C ALA A 77 -15.17 14.74 11.31
N SER A 78 -15.88 13.61 11.37
CA SER A 78 -16.91 13.32 12.38
C SER A 78 -16.39 13.26 13.82
N GLU A 79 -15.11 12.95 14.00
CA GLU A 79 -14.44 12.90 15.31
C GLU A 79 -13.91 14.28 15.75
N HIS A 80 -13.73 15.19 14.79
CA HIS A 80 -13.18 16.52 15.03
C HIS A 80 -14.24 17.63 14.82
N SER A 81 -14.00 18.53 13.87
CA SER A 81 -14.85 19.70 13.65
C SER A 81 -16.01 19.49 12.67
N ARG A 82 -16.20 18.26 12.16
CA ARG A 82 -17.06 17.92 11.01
C ARG A 82 -16.73 18.67 9.71
N ALA A 83 -15.62 19.39 9.66
CA ALA A 83 -15.16 20.09 8.48
C ALA A 83 -14.28 19.16 7.63
N ARG A 84 -14.60 19.06 6.34
CA ARG A 84 -13.71 18.46 5.34
C ARG A 84 -12.58 19.45 5.05
N ILE A 85 -11.36 18.95 4.97
CA ILE A 85 -10.16 19.73 4.60
C ILE A 85 -9.29 18.89 3.64
N THR A 86 -8.37 19.54 2.93
CA THR A 86 -7.47 18.83 1.99
C THR A 86 -6.50 17.90 2.74
N ALA A 87 -5.92 16.93 2.05
CA ALA A 87 -4.90 16.03 2.62
C ALA A 87 -3.74 16.83 3.24
N LYS A 88 -3.27 17.87 2.55
CA LYS A 88 -2.26 18.81 3.08
C LYS A 88 -2.67 19.44 4.40
N LYS A 89 -3.88 20.00 4.48
CA LYS A 89 -4.38 20.61 5.71
C LYS A 89 -4.56 19.60 6.87
N TRP A 90 -4.92 18.35 6.56
CA TRP A 90 -4.91 17.27 7.56
C TRP A 90 -3.51 17.05 8.12
N CYS A 91 -2.48 17.02 7.25
CA CYS A 91 -1.09 16.86 7.68
C CYS A 91 -0.62 18.04 8.53
N GLU A 92 -0.85 19.27 8.09
CA GLU A 92 -0.47 20.50 8.83
C GLU A 92 -1.12 20.56 10.21
N LYS A 93 -2.43 20.28 10.28
CA LYS A 93 -3.21 20.38 11.53
C LYS A 93 -2.85 19.33 12.57
N HIS A 94 -2.44 18.13 12.11
CA HIS A 94 -2.23 16.96 12.98
C HIS A 94 -0.77 16.48 13.00
N ASN A 95 0.16 17.27 12.44
CA ASN A 95 1.60 16.95 12.37
C ASN A 95 1.87 15.58 11.72
N LEU A 96 1.17 15.28 10.62
CA LEU A 96 1.40 14.07 9.85
C LEU A 96 2.51 14.30 8.81
N ILE A 97 3.26 13.24 8.52
CA ILE A 97 4.28 13.23 7.45
C ILE A 97 3.63 13.00 6.09
N ALA A 98 2.60 12.17 6.05
CA ALA A 98 1.82 11.90 4.85
C ALA A 98 0.36 11.64 5.21
N ALA A 99 -0.54 11.89 4.27
CA ALA A 99 -1.95 11.53 4.36
C ALA A 99 -2.49 11.10 3.01
N ILE A 100 -3.30 10.05 3.02
CA ILE A 100 -4.06 9.53 1.88
C ILE A 100 -5.53 9.37 2.29
N ASN A 101 -6.46 9.35 1.33
CA ASN A 101 -7.87 9.05 1.64
C ASN A 101 -8.00 7.81 2.53
N ALA A 102 -8.97 7.82 3.46
CA ALA A 102 -9.28 6.61 4.24
C ALA A 102 -10.35 5.74 3.57
N GLY A 103 -11.09 6.27 2.62
CA GLY A 103 -12.13 5.58 1.86
C GLY A 103 -13.15 6.55 1.28
N MET A 104 -14.00 6.02 0.39
CA MET A 104 -15.15 6.74 -0.16
C MET A 104 -16.12 7.13 0.95
N TYR A 105 -16.86 8.21 0.75
CA TYR A 105 -17.81 8.72 1.74
C TYR A 105 -19.24 8.78 1.19
N GLN A 106 -20.20 8.75 2.11
CA GLN A 106 -21.63 8.80 1.81
C GLN A 106 -22.07 10.22 1.36
N ALA A 107 -23.30 10.33 0.92
CA ALA A 107 -23.90 11.60 0.47
C ALA A 107 -23.89 12.70 1.55
N ASP A 108 -23.77 12.35 2.83
CA ASP A 108 -23.60 13.32 3.92
C ASP A 108 -22.22 14.01 3.91
N GLY A 109 -21.31 13.55 3.05
CA GLY A 109 -19.96 14.09 2.91
C GLY A 109 -19.01 13.81 4.08
N ILE A 110 -19.38 12.95 5.04
CA ILE A 110 -18.65 12.73 6.30
C ILE A 110 -18.39 11.25 6.59
N LYS A 111 -19.44 10.42 6.51
CA LYS A 111 -19.35 8.99 6.86
C LYS A 111 -18.71 8.18 5.77
N ASN A 112 -17.85 7.25 6.14
CA ASN A 112 -17.33 6.25 5.21
C ASN A 112 -18.45 5.37 4.63
N VAL A 113 -18.29 4.85 3.43
CA VAL A 113 -19.27 3.96 2.79
C VAL A 113 -19.29 2.57 3.44
N GLY A 114 -18.11 2.06 3.84
CA GLY A 114 -17.96 0.82 4.60
C GLY A 114 -17.83 1.06 6.11
N PHE A 115 -17.70 -0.03 6.87
CA PHE A 115 -17.43 0.03 8.30
C PHE A 115 -16.18 0.86 8.59
N MET A 116 -16.25 1.76 9.57
CA MET A 116 -15.10 2.57 9.99
C MET A 116 -15.17 2.86 11.48
N ARG A 117 -14.14 2.42 12.21
CA ARG A 117 -13.95 2.64 13.65
C ARG A 117 -12.54 3.13 13.93
N ASN A 118 -12.41 4.13 14.79
CA ASN A 118 -11.15 4.65 15.31
C ASN A 118 -11.22 4.67 16.84
N PHE A 119 -10.58 3.71 17.51
CA PHE A 119 -10.72 3.51 18.96
C PHE A 119 -12.20 3.42 19.39
N SER A 120 -12.66 4.37 20.22
CA SER A 120 -14.07 4.47 20.66
C SER A 120 -14.95 5.21 19.65
N HIS A 121 -14.36 5.93 18.68
CA HIS A 121 -15.13 6.68 17.68
C HIS A 121 -15.63 5.75 16.57
N LEU A 122 -16.93 5.77 16.33
CA LEU A 122 -17.57 4.95 15.31
C LEU A 122 -18.10 5.87 14.19
N ASN A 123 -17.31 6.03 13.11
CA ASN A 123 -17.69 6.85 11.96
C ASN A 123 -18.85 6.22 11.18
N ASN A 124 -18.73 4.92 10.84
CA ASN A 124 -19.82 4.12 10.25
C ASN A 124 -19.87 2.73 10.90
N PRO A 125 -20.97 2.37 11.59
CA PRO A 125 -21.13 1.08 12.25
C PRO A 125 -21.47 -0.08 11.29
N ARG A 126 -21.81 0.19 10.03
CA ARG A 126 -22.35 -0.80 9.11
C ARG A 126 -21.26 -1.42 8.25
N LEU A 127 -21.18 -2.75 8.28
CA LEU A 127 -20.41 -3.50 7.28
C LEU A 127 -21.12 -3.42 5.93
N ASN A 128 -20.34 -3.22 4.87
CA ASN A 128 -20.81 -3.32 3.50
C ASN A 128 -20.48 -4.71 2.95
N ASP A 129 -21.49 -5.49 2.65
CA ASP A 129 -21.30 -6.89 2.21
C ASP A 129 -20.56 -7.04 0.87
N SER A 130 -20.53 -5.99 0.06
CA SER A 130 -19.79 -5.99 -1.20
C SER A 130 -18.28 -5.69 -1.01
N TYR A 131 -17.88 -5.08 0.10
CA TYR A 131 -16.51 -4.68 0.37
C TYR A 131 -15.80 -5.76 1.17
N LYS A 132 -14.74 -6.32 0.60
CA LYS A 132 -14.09 -7.52 1.16
C LYS A 132 -12.68 -7.27 1.71
N ALA A 133 -12.27 -6.01 1.90
CA ALA A 133 -11.01 -5.65 2.52
C ALA A 133 -11.24 -4.75 3.74
N ILE A 134 -10.55 -5.03 4.84
CA ILE A 134 -10.54 -4.17 6.02
C ILE A 134 -9.09 -3.88 6.39
N LEU A 135 -8.70 -2.61 6.35
CA LEU A 135 -7.45 -2.17 6.92
C LEU A 135 -7.58 -2.13 8.44
N ALA A 136 -6.66 -2.81 9.13
CA ALA A 136 -6.60 -2.93 10.58
C ALA A 136 -5.25 -2.44 11.10
N PHE A 137 -5.23 -1.56 12.08
CA PHE A 137 -4.02 -1.07 12.75
C PHE A 137 -4.32 -0.60 14.19
N ASN A 138 -3.30 -0.17 14.92
CA ASN A 138 -3.36 0.05 16.36
C ASN A 138 -3.75 -1.23 17.09
N PRO A 139 -2.88 -2.27 17.09
CA PRO A 139 -3.20 -3.55 17.70
C PRO A 139 -3.39 -3.44 19.22
N VAL A 140 -4.36 -4.20 19.74
CA VAL A 140 -4.55 -4.45 21.17
C VAL A 140 -3.71 -5.67 21.61
N ASP A 141 -3.54 -6.61 20.69
CA ASP A 141 -2.82 -7.86 20.89
C ASP A 141 -1.45 -7.78 20.17
N PRO A 142 -0.32 -7.89 20.90
CA PRO A 142 1.01 -7.83 20.27
C PRO A 142 1.33 -9.03 19.37
N ALA A 143 0.51 -10.09 19.40
CA ALA A 143 0.67 -11.26 18.53
C ALA A 143 0.15 -11.04 17.10
N VAL A 144 -0.50 -9.90 16.80
CA VAL A 144 -0.95 -9.55 15.45
C VAL A 144 -0.05 -8.48 14.84
N PRO A 145 0.01 -8.35 13.50
CA PRO A 145 0.78 -7.29 12.84
C PRO A 145 0.37 -5.88 13.28
N GLU A 146 1.32 -4.95 13.31
CA GLU A 146 1.07 -3.52 13.58
C GLU A 146 0.01 -2.92 12.64
N ILE A 147 0.00 -3.39 11.40
CA ILE A 147 -0.96 -3.03 10.35
C ILE A 147 -1.12 -4.18 9.37
N GLN A 148 -2.33 -4.42 8.89
CA GLN A 148 -2.61 -5.39 7.82
C GLN A 148 -3.90 -5.06 7.09
N ILE A 149 -4.02 -5.55 5.86
CA ILE A 149 -5.30 -5.67 5.17
C ILE A 149 -5.87 -7.06 5.48
N ILE A 150 -6.99 -7.11 6.18
CA ILE A 150 -7.77 -8.32 6.42
C ILE A 150 -8.64 -8.57 5.18
N ASP A 151 -8.36 -9.65 4.45
CA ASP A 151 -9.21 -10.11 3.34
C ASP A 151 -10.31 -11.01 3.90
N LEU A 152 -11.56 -10.54 3.83
CA LEU A 152 -12.74 -11.23 4.36
C LEU A 152 -13.07 -12.57 3.66
N ARG A 153 -12.35 -12.91 2.58
CA ARG A 153 -12.46 -14.21 1.90
C ARG A 153 -11.41 -15.22 2.38
N CYS A 154 -10.37 -14.74 3.11
CA CYS A 154 -9.21 -15.54 3.50
C CYS A 154 -9.02 -15.61 5.01
N GLN A 155 -9.52 -14.62 5.75
CA GLN A 155 -9.24 -14.47 7.19
C GLN A 155 -10.54 -14.35 7.99
N ASP A 156 -10.51 -14.83 9.22
CA ASP A 156 -11.62 -14.75 10.18
C ASP A 156 -11.69 -13.33 10.79
N PHE A 157 -12.54 -12.49 10.20
CA PHE A 157 -12.71 -11.12 10.65
C PHE A 157 -13.28 -11.03 12.06
N GLU A 158 -14.20 -11.91 12.44
CA GLU A 158 -14.82 -11.86 13.77
C GLU A 158 -13.79 -12.07 14.90
N LYS A 159 -12.77 -12.87 14.65
CA LYS A 159 -11.64 -12.99 15.58
C LYS A 159 -10.68 -11.82 15.52
N LEU A 160 -10.40 -11.30 14.33
CA LEU A 160 -9.42 -10.23 14.13
C LEU A 160 -9.94 -8.85 14.52
N ARG A 161 -11.26 -8.57 14.36
CA ARG A 161 -11.85 -7.27 14.72
C ARG A 161 -11.67 -6.85 16.18
N LEU A 162 -11.50 -7.83 17.07
CA LEU A 162 -11.29 -7.60 18.50
C LEU A 162 -9.82 -7.31 18.84
N LYS A 163 -8.93 -7.55 17.90
CA LYS A 163 -7.48 -7.40 18.10
C LYS A 163 -6.93 -6.05 17.65
N TYR A 164 -7.78 -5.16 17.13
CA TYR A 164 -7.38 -3.83 16.64
C TYR A 164 -8.33 -2.75 17.12
N HIS A 165 -7.79 -1.59 17.44
CA HIS A 165 -8.59 -0.41 17.78
C HIS A 165 -9.13 0.30 16.53
N THR A 166 -8.40 0.27 15.42
CA THR A 166 -8.76 0.98 14.19
C THR A 166 -9.02 0.03 13.04
N LEU A 167 -10.19 0.16 12.42
CA LEU A 167 -10.67 -0.68 11.33
C LEU A 167 -11.34 0.17 10.26
N ILE A 168 -10.96 -0.03 8.99
CA ILE A 168 -11.48 0.72 7.84
C ILE A 168 -11.83 -0.27 6.73
N GLN A 169 -13.11 -0.40 6.40
CA GLN A 169 -13.56 -1.28 5.34
C GLN A 169 -13.63 -0.54 3.99
N ASN A 170 -13.05 -1.16 2.96
CA ASN A 170 -13.05 -0.68 1.60
C ASN A 170 -13.14 -1.84 0.57
N ILE A 171 -13.15 -1.49 -0.72
CA ILE A 171 -13.23 -2.46 -1.80
C ILE A 171 -11.88 -3.17 -1.95
N ARG A 172 -11.89 -4.50 -1.95
CA ARG A 172 -10.71 -5.32 -2.23
C ARG A 172 -10.30 -5.19 -3.70
N MET A 173 -9.04 -4.92 -3.97
CA MET A 173 -8.45 -4.86 -5.32
C MET A 173 -7.58 -6.08 -5.62
N ILE A 174 -6.58 -6.34 -4.77
CA ILE A 174 -5.70 -7.49 -4.85
C ILE A 174 -6.01 -8.41 -3.68
N SER A 175 -6.28 -9.68 -3.96
CA SER A 175 -6.63 -10.67 -2.94
C SER A 175 -5.41 -11.11 -2.12
N CYS A 176 -5.65 -11.80 -0.99
CA CYS A 176 -4.62 -12.49 -0.19
C CYS A 176 -3.78 -13.50 -0.99
N ARG A 177 -4.24 -13.90 -2.20
CA ARG A 177 -3.52 -14.79 -3.14
C ARG A 177 -2.81 -14.02 -4.25
N GLN A 178 -2.73 -12.70 -4.14
CA GLN A 178 -2.15 -11.82 -5.16
C GLN A 178 -2.89 -11.89 -6.51
N GLU A 179 -4.21 -12.01 -6.49
CA GLU A 179 -5.05 -12.07 -7.67
C GLU A 179 -5.80 -10.75 -7.86
N ASN A 180 -5.94 -10.32 -9.12
CA ASN A 180 -6.85 -9.26 -9.51
C ASN A 180 -8.30 -9.74 -9.33
N VAL A 181 -9.08 -9.04 -8.51
CA VAL A 181 -10.45 -9.44 -8.20
C VAL A 181 -11.53 -8.56 -8.85
N TRP A 182 -11.14 -7.65 -9.74
CA TRP A 182 -12.05 -6.79 -10.48
C TRP A 182 -12.19 -7.27 -11.92
N SER A 183 -13.41 -7.24 -12.44
CA SER A 183 -13.66 -7.47 -13.86
C SER A 183 -13.23 -6.26 -14.68
N GLN A 184 -12.89 -6.49 -15.96
CA GLN A 184 -12.59 -5.42 -16.92
C GLN A 184 -13.80 -4.50 -17.07
N GLN A 185 -13.52 -3.19 -17.21
CA GLN A 185 -14.53 -2.14 -17.35
C GLN A 185 -13.96 -0.97 -18.17
N ASP A 186 -14.84 -0.27 -18.88
CA ASP A 186 -14.46 0.86 -19.75
C ASP A 186 -14.23 2.15 -18.96
N LYS A 187 -14.83 2.28 -17.79
CA LYS A 187 -14.69 3.47 -16.95
C LYS A 187 -13.28 3.57 -16.38
N ILE A 188 -12.67 4.75 -16.56
CA ILE A 188 -11.31 5.05 -16.10
C ILE A 188 -11.31 6.28 -15.19
N TRP A 189 -10.42 6.30 -14.18
CA TRP A 189 -10.26 7.42 -13.23
C TRP A 189 -8.91 7.37 -12.52
N SER A 190 -8.48 8.50 -11.93
CA SER A 190 -7.36 8.55 -10.98
C SER A 190 -7.69 7.76 -9.72
N MET A 191 -6.70 7.18 -9.05
CA MET A 191 -6.95 6.32 -7.88
C MET A 191 -5.97 6.54 -6.75
N ALA A 192 -6.51 6.56 -5.52
CA ALA A 192 -5.80 6.39 -4.28
C ALA A 192 -6.04 4.97 -3.75
N VAL A 193 -4.97 4.25 -3.42
CA VAL A 193 -5.00 2.83 -3.04
C VAL A 193 -4.11 2.60 -1.82
N PHE A 194 -4.54 1.75 -0.91
CA PHE A 194 -3.71 1.23 0.18
C PHE A 194 -3.27 -0.19 -0.16
N GLY A 195 -1.97 -0.45 -0.06
CA GLY A 195 -1.41 -1.79 -0.25
C GLY A 195 -0.55 -2.23 0.92
N MET A 196 -0.28 -3.53 0.99
CA MET A 196 0.79 -4.13 1.80
C MET A 196 1.76 -4.83 0.87
N ASP A 197 3.05 -4.74 1.16
CA ASP A 197 4.04 -5.58 0.48
C ASP A 197 4.29 -6.90 1.22
N LYS A 198 5.07 -7.79 0.61
CA LYS A 198 5.42 -9.11 1.18
C LYS A 198 6.30 -9.03 2.43
N ASN A 199 6.94 -7.89 2.67
CA ASN A 199 7.78 -7.65 3.84
C ASN A 199 6.98 -7.09 5.02
N GLY A 200 5.68 -6.78 4.82
CA GLY A 200 4.82 -6.17 5.82
C GLY A 200 4.91 -4.64 5.86
N ASP A 201 5.54 -4.02 4.85
CA ASP A 201 5.52 -2.58 4.70
C ASP A 201 4.17 -2.12 4.10
N ALA A 202 3.66 -1.00 4.59
CA ALA A 202 2.45 -0.37 4.05
C ALA A 202 2.80 0.51 2.84
N LEU A 203 1.90 0.53 1.86
CA LEU A 203 2.06 1.30 0.63
C LEU A 203 0.89 2.28 0.48
N PHE A 204 1.17 3.59 0.50
CA PHE A 204 0.26 4.60 -0.01
C PHE A 204 0.52 4.75 -1.50
N ILE A 205 -0.44 4.38 -2.33
CA ILE A 205 -0.30 4.29 -3.78
C ILE A 205 -1.24 5.29 -4.44
N PHE A 206 -0.73 6.02 -5.41
CA PHE A 206 -1.50 7.01 -6.14
C PHE A 206 -1.20 6.98 -7.63
N THR A 207 -2.24 7.05 -8.46
CA THR A 207 -2.12 7.35 -9.88
C THR A 207 -2.99 8.55 -10.23
N GLU A 208 -2.38 9.57 -10.81
CA GLU A 208 -3.10 10.70 -11.38
C GLU A 208 -3.66 10.33 -12.76
N ALA A 209 -2.87 9.57 -13.54
CA ALA A 209 -3.30 9.02 -14.81
C ALA A 209 -4.52 8.10 -14.63
N PRO A 210 -5.60 8.30 -15.43
CA PRO A 210 -6.82 7.50 -15.30
C PRO A 210 -6.63 6.11 -15.92
N TYR A 211 -7.01 5.09 -15.15
CA TYR A 211 -7.07 3.69 -15.57
C TYR A 211 -8.42 3.08 -15.15
N SER A 212 -8.80 1.96 -15.79
CA SER A 212 -9.83 1.10 -15.20
C SER A 212 -9.29 0.46 -13.91
N GLY A 213 -10.16 0.13 -12.97
CA GLY A 213 -9.72 -0.55 -11.74
C GLY A 213 -9.03 -1.87 -12.03
N HIS A 214 -9.52 -2.64 -13.03
CA HIS A 214 -8.90 -3.88 -13.46
C HIS A 214 -7.48 -3.66 -14.01
N ASP A 215 -7.30 -2.69 -14.91
CA ASP A 215 -5.99 -2.41 -15.49
C ASP A 215 -5.01 -1.91 -14.44
N PHE A 216 -5.46 -1.04 -13.52
CA PHE A 216 -4.60 -0.54 -12.47
C PHE A 216 -4.12 -1.64 -11.52
N ILE A 217 -4.97 -2.61 -11.20
CA ILE A 217 -4.57 -3.79 -10.42
C ILE A 217 -3.49 -4.59 -11.17
N ASN A 218 -3.65 -4.82 -12.48
CA ASN A 218 -2.64 -5.53 -13.27
C ASN A 218 -1.32 -4.75 -13.35
N ILE A 219 -1.38 -3.41 -13.45
CA ILE A 219 -0.20 -2.54 -13.34
C ILE A 219 0.49 -2.78 -12.00
N LEU A 220 -0.21 -2.67 -10.87
CA LEU A 220 0.37 -2.85 -9.54
C LEU A 220 1.02 -4.23 -9.34
N LEU A 221 0.40 -5.29 -9.87
CA LEU A 221 0.94 -6.66 -9.82
C LEU A 221 2.21 -6.82 -10.66
N SER A 222 2.42 -6.00 -11.69
CA SER A 222 3.58 -6.05 -12.57
C SER A 222 4.75 -5.17 -12.12
N LEU A 223 4.50 -4.17 -11.24
CA LEU A 223 5.56 -3.30 -10.74
C LEU A 223 6.49 -4.03 -9.76
N PRO A 224 7.80 -3.65 -9.70
CA PRO A 224 8.77 -4.23 -8.78
C PRO A 224 8.60 -3.70 -7.34
N ILE A 225 7.38 -3.82 -6.78
CA ILE A 225 7.00 -3.31 -5.46
C ILE A 225 6.63 -4.42 -4.48
N SER A 226 6.78 -5.66 -4.90
CA SER A 226 6.49 -6.87 -4.09
C SER A 226 5.11 -6.85 -3.41
N ILE A 227 4.10 -6.27 -4.07
CA ILE A 227 2.76 -6.10 -3.50
C ILE A 227 2.15 -7.44 -3.08
N LEU A 228 1.60 -7.52 -1.88
CA LEU A 228 0.92 -8.70 -1.35
C LEU A 228 -0.59 -8.60 -1.59
N ASN A 229 -1.21 -7.54 -1.10
CA ASN A 229 -2.63 -7.27 -1.27
C ASN A 229 -2.89 -5.76 -1.32
N ALA A 230 -4.08 -5.36 -1.79
CA ALA A 230 -4.45 -3.96 -1.89
C ALA A 230 -5.96 -3.74 -1.79
N MET A 231 -6.32 -2.53 -1.36
CA MET A 231 -7.70 -2.06 -1.30
C MET A 231 -7.82 -0.65 -1.88
N TYR A 232 -8.92 -0.43 -2.58
CA TYR A 232 -9.30 0.87 -3.14
C TYR A 232 -9.72 1.82 -2.02
N LEU A 233 -9.24 3.04 -2.06
CA LEU A 233 -9.62 4.06 -1.10
C LEU A 233 -10.56 5.09 -1.72
N GLU A 234 -10.13 5.72 -2.81
CA GLU A 234 -10.90 6.79 -3.46
C GLU A 234 -10.48 6.94 -4.93
N GLY A 235 -11.33 7.58 -5.73
CA GLY A 235 -11.02 7.86 -7.13
C GLY A 235 -11.57 9.18 -7.65
N GLY A 236 -11.13 9.55 -8.85
CA GLY A 236 -11.50 10.82 -9.47
C GLY A 236 -10.94 12.01 -8.68
N PRO A 237 -11.61 13.16 -8.73
CA PRO A 237 -11.09 14.41 -8.14
C PRO A 237 -10.96 14.37 -6.60
N GLU A 238 -11.64 13.45 -5.93
CA GLU A 238 -11.55 13.25 -4.49
C GLU A 238 -10.29 12.51 -4.07
N ALA A 239 -9.66 11.75 -4.98
CA ALA A 239 -8.43 11.04 -4.67
C ALA A 239 -7.30 12.01 -4.35
N SER A 240 -6.63 11.79 -3.22
CA SER A 240 -5.60 12.70 -2.71
C SER A 240 -4.50 11.94 -1.97
N LEU A 241 -3.24 12.36 -2.21
CA LEU A 241 -2.07 11.93 -1.45
C LEU A 241 -1.18 13.14 -1.19
N TYR A 242 -0.88 13.43 0.05
CA TYR A 242 0.10 14.43 0.44
C TYR A 242 1.25 13.81 1.22
N PHE A 243 2.45 14.33 1.00
CA PHE A 243 3.67 13.93 1.69
C PHE A 243 4.56 15.15 1.94
N SER A 244 5.15 15.26 3.14
CA SER A 244 6.18 16.28 3.44
C SER A 244 7.11 15.79 4.55
N LEU A 245 8.36 15.56 4.21
CA LEU A 245 9.43 15.25 5.17
C LEU A 245 10.81 15.56 4.57
N LYS A 246 11.71 16.21 5.38
CA LYS A 246 13.13 16.42 5.04
C LYS A 246 13.37 17.03 3.66
N GLY A 247 12.58 18.02 3.28
CA GLY A 247 12.70 18.72 1.99
C GLY A 247 12.09 18.01 0.79
N VAL A 248 11.54 16.80 0.98
CA VAL A 248 10.68 16.15 -0.03
C VAL A 248 9.24 16.52 0.28
N GLU A 249 8.58 17.21 -0.65
CA GLU A 249 7.16 17.58 -0.53
C GLU A 249 6.47 17.37 -1.86
N PHE A 250 5.27 16.78 -1.82
CA PHE A 250 4.37 16.73 -2.97
C PHE A 250 2.91 16.58 -2.53
N GLU A 251 2.00 17.07 -3.38
CA GLU A 251 0.56 16.88 -3.30
C GLU A 251 0.09 16.28 -4.62
N LYS A 252 -0.50 15.10 -4.56
CA LYS A 252 -1.09 14.41 -5.71
C LYS A 252 -2.60 14.46 -5.56
N VAL A 253 -3.29 14.91 -6.62
CA VAL A 253 -4.74 15.04 -6.66
C VAL A 253 -5.28 14.36 -7.89
N GLY A 254 -6.42 13.73 -7.76
CA GLY A 254 -7.05 13.07 -8.88
C GLY A 254 -7.68 14.07 -9.84
N ILE A 255 -7.81 13.67 -11.10
CA ILE A 255 -8.40 14.49 -12.17
C ILE A 255 -9.85 14.11 -12.41
N HIS A 256 -10.67 15.12 -12.73
CA HIS A 256 -12.03 14.91 -13.21
C HIS A 256 -12.00 14.86 -14.76
N LYS A 257 -12.36 13.71 -15.34
CA LYS A 257 -12.54 13.62 -16.77
C LYS A 257 -13.93 14.10 -17.14
N THR A 258 -14.08 15.39 -17.44
CA THR A 258 -15.18 15.87 -18.26
C THR A 258 -14.75 15.71 -19.72
N GLY A 259 -15.49 15.00 -20.50
CA GLY A 259 -15.12 14.37 -21.77
C GLY A 259 -14.74 15.28 -22.94
N PHE A 260 -14.33 16.53 -22.84
CA PHE A 260 -14.00 17.37 -24.00
C PHE A 260 -13.12 18.61 -23.75
N GLU A 261 -12.55 18.78 -22.54
CA GLU A 261 -11.71 19.97 -22.33
C GLU A 261 -10.23 19.62 -22.33
N GLU A 262 -9.54 19.95 -23.42
CA GLU A 262 -8.09 20.08 -23.51
C GLU A 262 -7.67 21.41 -22.85
N GLY A 263 -7.37 21.38 -21.56
CA GLY A 263 -6.83 22.53 -20.82
C GLY A 263 -5.81 22.09 -19.77
N PRO A 264 -4.92 22.98 -19.28
CA PRO A 264 -4.03 22.63 -18.19
C PRO A 264 -4.87 22.25 -16.96
N TYR A 265 -4.82 20.97 -16.58
CA TYR A 265 -5.54 20.42 -15.43
C TYR A 265 -4.93 20.95 -14.14
N ASN A 266 -5.26 22.16 -13.73
CA ASN A 266 -5.03 22.63 -12.37
C ASN A 266 -6.09 22.03 -11.46
N ALA A 267 -5.93 20.75 -11.12
CA ALA A 267 -6.79 20.11 -10.15
C ALA A 267 -6.49 20.68 -8.75
N ALA A 268 -7.36 21.52 -8.25
CA ALA A 268 -7.30 21.93 -6.85
C ALA A 268 -7.65 20.74 -5.96
N ALA A 269 -6.88 20.52 -4.90
CA ALA A 269 -7.15 19.45 -3.94
C ALA A 269 -8.54 19.64 -3.29
N TRP A 270 -9.37 18.59 -3.36
CA TRP A 270 -10.71 18.62 -2.77
C TRP A 270 -10.65 18.36 -1.27
N PRO A 271 -11.54 19.03 -0.49
CA PRO A 271 -11.70 18.71 0.92
C PRO A 271 -12.28 17.32 1.12
N ILE A 272 -11.58 16.47 1.86
CA ILE A 272 -11.94 15.08 2.16
C ILE A 272 -12.23 14.89 3.65
N PRO A 273 -13.18 14.00 4.01
CA PRO A 273 -13.63 13.86 5.40
C PRO A 273 -12.74 12.95 6.25
N ASN A 274 -12.08 11.96 5.65
CA ASN A 274 -11.36 10.92 6.38
C ASN A 274 -10.03 10.63 5.71
N VAL A 275 -8.95 10.58 6.50
CA VAL A 275 -7.60 10.29 5.99
C VAL A 275 -6.91 9.23 6.86
N ILE A 276 -6.05 8.43 6.21
CA ILE A 276 -5.02 7.64 6.87
C ILE A 276 -3.74 8.47 6.80
N GLY A 277 -3.17 8.80 7.95
CA GLY A 277 -1.91 9.50 8.04
C GLY A 277 -0.83 8.73 8.76
N ILE A 278 0.42 9.17 8.65
CA ILE A 278 1.57 8.59 9.36
C ILE A 278 2.32 9.61 10.19
N ILE A 279 2.83 9.15 11.32
CA ILE A 279 3.77 9.87 12.17
C ILE A 279 4.95 8.99 12.50
N LYS A 280 6.12 9.59 12.73
CA LYS A 280 7.30 8.83 13.20
C LYS A 280 7.08 8.36 14.64
N LYS A 281 7.42 7.10 14.93
CA LYS A 281 7.41 6.58 16.29
C LYS A 281 8.52 7.26 17.13
N PRO A 282 8.29 7.56 18.41
CA PRO A 282 9.37 7.96 19.30
C PRO A 282 10.47 6.89 19.31
N ARG A 283 11.72 7.32 19.41
CA ARG A 283 12.86 6.41 19.60
C ARG A 283 12.90 5.89 21.01
#